data_c50f062fe893a62889025f846b8dd2f7
#
_entry.id   c50f062fe893a62889025f846b8dd2f7
#
_cell.length_a   1.000
_cell.length_b   1.000
_cell.length_c   1.000
_cell.angle_alpha   90.00
_cell.angle_beta   90.00
_cell.angle_gamma   90.00
#
_symmetry.space_group_name_H-M   'P 1'
#
loop_
_entity.id
_entity.type
_entity.pdbx_description
1 polymer ?
#
loop_
_entity_poly.entity_id
_entity_poly.type
_entity_poly.pdbx_seq_one_letter_code
_entity_poly.pdbx_strand_id
1 'polypeptide(L)'
;VKLKGSYGLRKTKSLIKHTVAPEIETVDGDKSYLEYLWIMRNNSTGVEDTVSLAEQAELEFDPNASDFSSTYDLTLYVTDTKTGGVTMAPTKIEFAMPYSYAWLLLHETDGHAELGTVEYIASDMVVVPNVYTQEQGKSLVGKPVNLSVVKKKITSSYWFGSSTPAQVYVTTTEPTESGWYEQTEQFYLMGAWS
;
A
#
# COMPACT_ATOMS: atom_id res chain seq x y z
N VAL A 1 -10.46 -23.24 -8.16
CA VAL A 1 -10.11 -21.81 -8.02
C VAL A 1 -9.48 -21.58 -6.68
N LYS A 2 -8.33 -20.90 -6.64
CA LYS A 2 -7.59 -20.61 -5.42
C LYS A 2 -7.11 -19.16 -5.43
N LEU A 3 -7.31 -18.47 -4.33
CA LEU A 3 -6.77 -17.13 -4.05
C LEU A 3 -5.85 -17.16 -2.84
N LYS A 4 -4.95 -16.20 -2.75
CA LYS A 4 -4.22 -15.91 -1.53
C LYS A 4 -5.21 -15.50 -0.44
N GLY A 5 -4.93 -15.83 0.82
CA GLY A 5 -5.84 -15.56 1.95
C GLY A 5 -6.08 -14.07 2.21
N SER A 6 -5.09 -13.23 1.88
CA SER A 6 -5.20 -11.77 1.96
C SER A 6 -4.21 -11.09 1.04
N TYR A 7 -4.53 -9.86 0.64
CA TYR A 7 -3.67 -8.96 -0.14
C TYR A 7 -3.52 -7.65 0.61
N GLY A 8 -2.28 -7.24 0.83
CA GLY A 8 -1.95 -5.93 1.39
C GLY A 8 -1.76 -4.91 0.27
N LEU A 9 -2.55 -3.85 0.28
CA LEU A 9 -2.49 -2.77 -0.70
C LEU A 9 -2.09 -1.47 -0.01
N ARG A 10 -1.02 -0.83 -0.50
CA ARG A 10 -0.53 0.42 0.02
C ARG A 10 -1.06 1.59 -0.79
N LYS A 11 -1.66 2.58 -0.12
CA LYS A 11 -1.93 3.87 -0.74
C LYS A 11 -0.62 4.61 -0.98
N THR A 12 -0.40 5.06 -2.20
CA THR A 12 0.77 5.88 -2.57
C THR A 12 0.32 6.99 -3.50
N LYS A 13 1.09 8.06 -3.62
CA LYS A 13 0.84 9.09 -4.64
C LYS A 13 1.10 8.56 -6.06
N SER A 14 1.99 7.59 -6.19
CA SER A 14 2.22 6.91 -7.45
C SER A 14 1.05 6.00 -7.77
N LEU A 15 0.56 6.04 -9.00
CA LEU A 15 -0.45 5.13 -9.52
C LEU A 15 0.16 3.72 -9.65
N ILE A 16 0.34 3.05 -8.51
CA ILE A 16 0.74 1.64 -8.51
C ILE A 16 -0.56 0.85 -8.50
N LYS A 17 -0.89 0.29 -9.64
CA LYS A 17 -1.96 -0.68 -9.75
C LYS A 17 -1.54 -1.99 -9.11
N HIS A 18 -2.42 -2.55 -8.32
CA HIS A 18 -2.24 -3.87 -7.73
C HIS A 18 -3.13 -4.86 -8.42
N THR A 19 -2.57 -6.00 -8.80
CA THR A 19 -3.31 -7.08 -9.46
C THR A 19 -3.59 -8.19 -8.47
N VAL A 20 -4.86 -8.58 -8.37
CA VAL A 20 -5.30 -9.79 -7.69
C VAL A 20 -5.58 -10.83 -8.75
N ALA A 21 -4.73 -11.86 -8.82
CA ALA A 21 -4.84 -12.93 -9.80
C ALA A 21 -5.13 -14.27 -9.11
N PRO A 22 -6.23 -14.96 -9.45
CA PRO A 22 -6.53 -16.29 -8.96
C PRO A 22 -5.76 -17.38 -9.73
N GLU A 23 -5.41 -18.44 -9.02
CA GLU A 23 -5.02 -19.69 -9.65
C GLU A 23 -6.30 -20.45 -10.03
N ILE A 24 -6.53 -20.65 -11.32
CA ILE A 24 -7.69 -21.37 -11.85
C ILE A 24 -7.23 -22.58 -12.64
N GLU A 25 -7.69 -23.75 -12.22
CA GLU A 25 -7.49 -25.00 -12.90
C GLU A 25 -8.83 -25.55 -13.42
N THR A 26 -8.85 -26.00 -14.65
CA THR A 26 -9.97 -26.72 -15.29
C THR A 26 -9.49 -28.10 -15.71
N VAL A 27 -10.40 -29.04 -15.82
CA VAL A 27 -10.07 -30.44 -16.14
C VAL A 27 -9.44 -30.57 -17.53
N ASP A 28 -9.91 -29.76 -18.47
CA ASP A 28 -9.48 -29.74 -19.87
C ASP A 28 -8.42 -28.65 -20.18
N GLY A 29 -8.08 -27.81 -19.19
CA GLY A 29 -7.19 -26.66 -19.36
C GLY A 29 -7.82 -25.46 -20.09
N ASP A 30 -9.03 -25.61 -20.63
CA ASP A 30 -9.76 -24.54 -21.31
C ASP A 30 -10.50 -23.66 -20.28
N LYS A 31 -10.33 -22.36 -20.38
CA LYS A 31 -10.96 -21.35 -19.50
C LYS A 31 -11.94 -20.45 -20.25
N SER A 32 -12.11 -20.66 -21.56
CA SER A 32 -12.90 -19.78 -22.42
C SER A 32 -14.41 -19.76 -22.09
N TYR A 33 -14.87 -20.76 -21.35
CA TYR A 33 -16.26 -20.89 -20.92
C TYR A 33 -16.51 -20.41 -19.49
N LEU A 34 -15.51 -19.77 -18.86
CA LEU A 34 -15.63 -19.23 -17.52
C LEU A 34 -15.99 -17.74 -17.55
N GLU A 35 -16.94 -17.36 -16.74
CA GLU A 35 -17.30 -15.98 -16.46
C GLU A 35 -16.88 -15.60 -15.05
N TYR A 36 -16.50 -14.34 -14.84
CA TYR A 36 -15.95 -13.88 -13.59
C TYR A 36 -16.74 -12.68 -13.06
N LEU A 37 -17.03 -12.71 -11.76
CA LEU A 37 -17.66 -11.61 -11.04
C LEU A 37 -16.91 -11.37 -9.73
N TRP A 38 -16.43 -10.16 -9.53
CA TRP A 38 -15.81 -9.75 -8.29
C TRP A 38 -16.78 -8.90 -7.47
N ILE A 39 -16.99 -9.29 -6.21
CA ILE A 39 -17.79 -8.55 -5.24
C ILE A 39 -16.89 -8.17 -4.06
N MET A 40 -16.91 -6.90 -3.69
CA MET A 40 -16.20 -6.36 -2.54
C MET A 40 -17.20 -5.91 -1.47
N ARG A 41 -16.97 -6.34 -0.24
CA ARG A 41 -17.78 -5.97 0.92
C ARG A 41 -16.95 -5.17 1.89
N ASN A 42 -17.45 -4.01 2.24
CA ASN A 42 -16.86 -3.18 3.31
C ASN A 42 -17.19 -3.79 4.68
N ASN A 43 -16.17 -4.19 5.43
CA ASN A 43 -16.36 -4.84 6.74
C ASN A 43 -16.88 -3.90 7.82
N SER A 44 -16.71 -2.58 7.65
CA SER A 44 -17.21 -1.59 8.61
C SER A 44 -18.69 -1.26 8.40
N THR A 45 -19.15 -1.23 7.15
CA THR A 45 -20.54 -0.85 6.81
C THR A 45 -21.41 -2.03 6.40
N GLY A 46 -20.81 -3.15 6.04
CA GLY A 46 -21.49 -4.32 5.48
C GLY A 46 -22.02 -4.12 4.06
N VAL A 47 -21.73 -2.99 3.44
CA VAL A 47 -22.16 -2.70 2.06
C VAL A 47 -21.36 -3.54 1.09
N GLU A 48 -22.05 -4.23 0.19
CA GLU A 48 -21.47 -4.98 -0.92
C GLU A 48 -21.53 -4.13 -2.19
N ASP A 49 -20.44 -4.17 -2.94
CA ASP A 49 -20.33 -3.45 -4.20
C ASP A 49 -19.71 -4.36 -5.26
N THR A 50 -20.23 -4.31 -6.49
CA THR A 50 -19.65 -5.03 -7.61
C THR A 50 -18.44 -4.25 -8.11
N VAL A 51 -17.25 -4.80 -7.89
CA VAL A 51 -15.99 -4.14 -8.25
C VAL A 51 -15.67 -4.32 -9.72
N SER A 52 -15.96 -5.51 -10.26
CA SER A 52 -15.71 -5.83 -11.67
C SER A 52 -16.58 -6.97 -12.16
N LEU A 53 -17.19 -6.76 -13.31
CA LEU A 53 -17.68 -7.79 -14.20
C LEU A 53 -16.64 -7.88 -15.31
N ALA A 54 -15.80 -8.89 -15.27
CA ALA A 54 -14.69 -8.99 -16.20
C ALA A 54 -14.73 -10.32 -16.95
N GLU A 55 -14.39 -10.27 -18.23
CA GLU A 55 -14.05 -11.46 -19.01
C GLU A 55 -12.71 -12.07 -18.53
N GLN A 56 -11.94 -11.31 -17.71
CA GLN A 56 -10.65 -11.73 -17.16
C GLN A 56 -10.78 -12.03 -15.67
N ALA A 57 -10.11 -13.08 -15.24
CA ALA A 57 -10.06 -13.46 -13.83
C ALA A 57 -9.28 -12.47 -12.97
N GLU A 58 -8.35 -11.73 -13.55
CA GLU A 58 -7.49 -10.76 -12.85
C GLU A 58 -8.24 -9.48 -12.57
N LEU A 59 -8.09 -8.98 -11.34
CA LEU A 59 -8.66 -7.73 -10.89
C LEU A 59 -7.55 -6.71 -10.61
N GLU A 60 -7.59 -5.58 -11.30
CA GLU A 60 -6.70 -4.46 -11.02
C GLU A 60 -7.35 -3.47 -10.05
N PHE A 61 -6.62 -3.11 -9.01
CA PHE A 61 -6.99 -2.05 -8.07
C PHE A 61 -6.10 -0.83 -8.22
N ASP A 62 -6.74 0.33 -8.24
CA ASP A 62 -6.09 1.59 -7.89
C ASP A 62 -6.47 1.95 -6.44
N PRO A 63 -5.57 1.78 -5.47
CA PRO A 63 -5.87 2.06 -4.07
C PRO A 63 -6.11 3.55 -3.80
N ASN A 64 -5.81 4.45 -4.76
CA ASN A 64 -6.02 5.88 -4.64
C ASN A 64 -7.35 6.34 -5.26
N ALA A 65 -8.01 5.49 -6.07
CA ALA A 65 -9.22 5.84 -6.79
C ALA A 65 -10.46 6.01 -5.88
N SER A 66 -10.38 5.62 -4.61
CA SER A 66 -11.50 5.68 -3.67
C SER A 66 -11.03 5.85 -2.22
N ASP A 67 -11.95 6.22 -1.34
CA ASP A 67 -11.71 6.40 0.11
C ASP A 67 -11.53 5.06 0.86
N PHE A 68 -10.80 4.11 0.26
CA PHE A 68 -10.47 2.86 0.93
C PHE A 68 -9.65 3.14 2.20
N SER A 69 -10.22 2.87 3.35
CA SER A 69 -9.57 3.18 4.64
C SER A 69 -9.47 1.98 5.57
N SER A 70 -9.90 0.79 5.14
CA SER A 70 -10.04 -0.35 6.02
C SER A 70 -9.84 -1.69 5.30
N THR A 71 -10.24 -2.76 5.95
CA THR A 71 -10.24 -4.12 5.41
C THR A 71 -11.56 -4.40 4.70
N TYR A 72 -11.47 -5.06 3.56
CA TYR A 72 -12.61 -5.48 2.76
C TYR A 72 -12.54 -6.99 2.54
N ASP A 73 -13.71 -7.65 2.53
CA ASP A 73 -13.82 -8.99 2.00
C ASP A 73 -14.03 -8.89 0.49
N LEU A 74 -13.22 -9.62 -0.27
CA LEU A 74 -13.31 -9.71 -1.72
C LEU A 74 -13.64 -11.15 -2.09
N THR A 75 -14.65 -11.35 -2.92
CA THR A 75 -15.05 -12.67 -3.38
C THR A 75 -15.08 -12.71 -4.91
N LEU A 76 -14.33 -13.66 -5.45
CA LEU A 76 -14.44 -14.02 -6.85
C LEU A 76 -15.49 -15.13 -7.03
N TYR A 77 -16.47 -14.88 -7.87
CA TYR A 77 -17.40 -15.89 -8.38
C TYR A 77 -16.93 -16.29 -9.78
N VAL A 78 -16.74 -17.56 -9.98
CA VAL A 78 -16.39 -18.16 -11.28
C VAL A 78 -17.55 -19.03 -11.71
N THR A 79 -18.20 -18.67 -12.80
CA THR A 79 -19.32 -19.40 -13.38
C THR A 79 -18.84 -20.22 -14.57
N ASP A 80 -19.08 -21.51 -14.54
CA ASP A 80 -18.92 -22.41 -15.69
C ASP A 80 -20.19 -22.32 -16.55
N THR A 81 -20.08 -21.69 -17.71
CA THR A 81 -21.24 -21.49 -18.61
C THR A 81 -21.71 -22.77 -19.27
N LYS A 82 -20.88 -23.84 -19.33
CA LYS A 82 -21.27 -25.16 -19.87
C LYS A 82 -22.18 -25.94 -18.92
N THR A 83 -21.91 -25.79 -17.61
CA THR A 83 -22.62 -26.57 -16.58
C THR A 83 -23.58 -25.74 -15.74
N GLY A 84 -23.42 -24.42 -15.74
CA GLY A 84 -24.08 -23.48 -14.83
C GLY A 84 -23.54 -23.53 -13.39
N GLY A 85 -22.45 -24.26 -13.15
CA GLY A 85 -21.84 -24.38 -11.85
C GLY A 85 -21.12 -23.08 -11.45
N VAL A 86 -21.25 -22.67 -10.16
CA VAL A 86 -20.60 -21.49 -9.63
C VAL A 86 -19.63 -21.90 -8.52
N THR A 87 -18.39 -21.45 -8.64
CA THR A 87 -17.35 -21.60 -7.61
C THR A 87 -17.05 -20.25 -7.00
N MET A 88 -16.95 -20.19 -5.66
CA MET A 88 -16.63 -18.98 -4.91
C MET A 88 -15.22 -19.09 -4.33
N ALA A 89 -14.42 -18.03 -4.49
CA ALA A 89 -13.09 -17.92 -3.90
C ALA A 89 -13.02 -16.62 -3.08
N PRO A 90 -13.13 -16.70 -1.75
CA PRO A 90 -13.03 -15.54 -0.89
C PRO A 90 -11.57 -15.18 -0.61
N THR A 91 -11.30 -13.90 -0.44
CA THR A 91 -10.04 -13.35 0.04
C THR A 91 -10.29 -12.04 0.79
N LYS A 92 -9.25 -11.46 1.38
CA LYS A 92 -9.31 -10.15 2.05
C LYS A 92 -8.37 -9.17 1.37
N ILE A 93 -8.79 -7.91 1.37
CA ILE A 93 -7.94 -6.78 1.00
C ILE A 93 -7.78 -5.88 2.22
N GLU A 94 -6.55 -5.59 2.56
CA GLU A 94 -6.21 -4.63 3.63
C GLU A 94 -5.55 -3.43 2.98
N PHE A 95 -6.20 -2.27 3.08
CA PHE A 95 -5.62 -1.01 2.66
C PHE A 95 -4.84 -0.41 3.83
N ALA A 96 -3.54 -0.29 3.68
CA ALA A 96 -2.68 0.32 4.66
C ALA A 96 -2.37 1.76 4.29
N MET A 97 -2.49 2.64 5.29
CA MET A 97 -1.92 3.97 5.19
C MET A 97 -0.40 3.84 5.11
N PRO A 98 0.25 4.59 4.23
CA PRO A 98 1.71 4.57 4.10
C PRO A 98 2.38 4.81 5.45
N TYR A 99 3.46 4.10 5.71
CA TYR A 99 4.35 4.30 6.85
C TYR A 99 3.75 4.08 8.24
N SER A 100 2.55 3.49 8.36
CA SER A 100 1.93 3.22 9.67
C SER A 100 2.76 2.27 10.52
N TYR A 101 3.34 1.25 9.87
CA TYR A 101 4.26 0.28 10.47
C TYR A 101 5.37 -0.02 9.47
N ALA A 102 6.35 0.88 9.38
CA ALA A 102 7.43 0.77 8.42
C ALA A 102 8.79 0.81 9.11
N TRP A 103 9.73 0.06 8.58
CA TRP A 103 11.13 0.30 8.79
C TRP A 103 11.62 1.28 7.73
N LEU A 104 12.30 2.33 8.17
CA LEU A 104 12.92 3.31 7.30
C LEU A 104 14.38 2.93 7.08
N LEU A 105 14.80 3.00 5.84
CA LEU A 105 16.15 2.74 5.40
C LEU A 105 16.70 3.97 4.69
N LEU A 106 17.82 4.47 5.15
CA LEU A 106 18.59 5.49 4.42
C LEU A 106 19.73 4.79 3.70
N HIS A 107 19.79 4.91 2.39
CA HIS A 107 20.78 4.23 1.56
C HIS A 107 21.29 5.13 0.42
N GLU A 108 22.33 4.68 -0.26
CA GLU A 108 22.86 5.35 -1.44
C GLU A 108 22.34 4.69 -2.70
N THR A 109 21.88 5.47 -3.65
CA THR A 109 21.46 5.04 -4.99
C THR A 109 22.00 6.04 -6.00
N ASP A 110 22.75 5.57 -6.98
CA ASP A 110 23.32 6.41 -8.05
C ASP A 110 24.07 7.66 -7.55
N GLY A 111 24.79 7.50 -6.42
CA GLY A 111 25.62 8.56 -5.85
C GLY A 111 24.89 9.59 -4.98
N HIS A 112 23.59 9.42 -4.72
CA HIS A 112 22.80 10.28 -3.84
C HIS A 112 22.08 9.48 -2.76
N ALA A 113 21.66 10.17 -1.72
CA ALA A 113 20.88 9.58 -0.64
C ALA A 113 19.44 9.31 -1.08
N GLU A 114 18.88 8.20 -0.59
CA GLU A 114 17.47 7.88 -0.79
C GLU A 114 16.89 7.27 0.49
N LEU A 115 15.59 7.50 0.71
CA LEU A 115 14.83 6.81 1.75
C LEU A 115 14.04 5.67 1.13
N GLY A 116 14.23 4.49 1.70
CA GLY A 116 13.40 3.33 1.44
C GLY A 116 12.54 2.98 2.64
N THR A 117 11.50 2.19 2.41
CA THR A 117 10.68 1.58 3.46
C THR A 117 10.54 0.09 3.26
N VAL A 118 10.44 -0.62 4.38
CA VAL A 118 9.99 -2.01 4.44
C VAL A 118 8.77 -2.05 5.34
N GLU A 119 7.65 -2.43 4.79
CA GLU A 119 6.35 -2.44 5.45
C GLU A 119 5.75 -3.84 5.43
N TYR A 120 5.05 -4.21 6.51
CA TYR A 120 4.21 -5.40 6.52
C TYR A 120 2.75 -4.95 6.38
N ILE A 121 2.12 -5.38 5.28
CA ILE A 121 0.72 -5.10 4.99
C ILE A 121 0.04 -6.44 4.80
N ALA A 122 -0.94 -6.74 5.63
CA ALA A 122 -1.51 -8.08 5.75
C ALA A 122 -0.39 -9.10 6.08
N SER A 123 -0.14 -10.04 5.22
CA SER A 123 0.95 -11.02 5.37
C SER A 123 2.12 -10.74 4.43
N ASP A 124 2.09 -9.63 3.72
CA ASP A 124 3.08 -9.29 2.70
C ASP A 124 4.11 -8.30 3.20
N MET A 125 5.36 -8.58 2.83
CA MET A 125 6.44 -7.63 2.97
C MET A 125 6.50 -6.78 1.70
N VAL A 126 6.24 -5.48 1.86
CA VAL A 126 6.30 -4.49 0.79
C VAL A 126 7.56 -3.67 0.95
N VAL A 127 8.42 -3.69 -0.05
CA VAL A 127 9.66 -2.91 -0.08
C VAL A 127 9.52 -1.79 -1.09
N VAL A 128 9.71 -0.55 -0.64
CA VAL A 128 9.73 0.63 -1.50
C VAL A 128 11.11 1.27 -1.36
N PRO A 129 12.01 1.09 -2.32
CA PRO A 129 13.40 1.52 -2.18
C PRO A 129 13.60 3.04 -2.27
N ASN A 130 12.69 3.75 -2.90
CA ASN A 130 12.83 5.17 -3.24
C ASN A 130 11.60 5.98 -2.83
N VAL A 131 11.16 5.79 -1.59
CA VAL A 131 9.94 6.41 -1.08
C VAL A 131 10.02 7.94 -1.09
N TYR A 132 11.17 8.52 -0.78
CA TYR A 132 11.32 9.97 -0.80
C TYR A 132 11.16 10.53 -2.21
N THR A 133 11.85 9.94 -3.18
CA THR A 133 11.71 10.35 -4.59
C THR A 133 10.29 10.19 -5.11
N GLN A 134 9.60 9.10 -4.75
CA GLN A 134 8.20 8.88 -5.14
C GLN A 134 7.26 9.95 -4.58
N GLU A 135 7.45 10.35 -3.32
CA GLU A 135 6.56 11.30 -2.64
C GLU A 135 6.88 12.75 -2.97
N GLN A 136 8.16 13.09 -3.15
CA GLN A 136 8.61 14.47 -3.37
C GLN A 136 8.89 14.80 -4.84
N GLY A 137 8.98 13.80 -5.71
CA GLY A 137 9.32 13.97 -7.12
C GLY A 137 10.80 14.34 -7.37
N LYS A 138 11.65 14.26 -6.35
CA LYS A 138 13.09 14.53 -6.42
C LYS A 138 13.85 13.64 -5.43
N SER A 139 15.10 13.33 -5.74
CA SER A 139 16.00 12.62 -4.83
C SER A 139 16.61 13.56 -3.80
N LEU A 140 17.08 13.00 -2.68
CA LEU A 140 17.94 13.73 -1.74
C LEU A 140 19.29 14.03 -2.38
N VAL A 141 19.88 15.19 -2.02
CA VAL A 141 21.21 15.58 -2.51
C VAL A 141 22.29 15.08 -1.55
N GLY A 142 23.43 14.68 -2.13
CA GLY A 142 24.57 14.17 -1.36
C GLY A 142 24.40 12.72 -0.93
N LYS A 143 25.39 12.24 -0.18
CA LYS A 143 25.41 10.84 0.30
C LYS A 143 24.71 10.70 1.64
N PRO A 144 24.17 9.52 1.97
CA PRO A 144 23.54 9.28 3.25
C PRO A 144 24.55 9.36 4.41
N VAL A 145 24.18 10.05 5.48
CA VAL A 145 25.00 10.18 6.69
C VAL A 145 24.30 9.63 7.91
N ASN A 146 23.07 10.07 8.17
CA ASN A 146 22.34 9.63 9.35
C ASN A 146 20.82 9.67 9.14
N LEU A 147 20.15 8.75 9.81
CA LEU A 147 18.71 8.66 9.90
C LEU A 147 18.30 8.55 11.36
N SER A 148 17.44 9.44 11.80
CA SER A 148 16.87 9.41 13.15
C SER A 148 15.37 9.57 13.10
N VAL A 149 14.67 8.84 13.95
CA VAL A 149 13.22 8.92 14.08
C VAL A 149 12.86 9.36 15.49
N VAL A 150 12.17 10.48 15.59
CA VAL A 150 11.60 10.94 16.86
C VAL A 150 10.16 10.42 16.93
N LYS A 151 9.90 9.60 17.93
CA LYS A 151 8.58 9.00 18.12
C LYS A 151 7.53 10.08 18.42
N LYS A 152 6.30 9.80 18.00
CA LYS A 152 5.12 10.60 18.31
C LYS A 152 5.04 10.90 19.82
N LYS A 153 5.03 12.18 20.18
CA LYS A 153 4.77 12.60 21.56
C LYS A 153 3.26 12.86 21.71
N ILE A 154 2.63 12.05 22.54
CA ILE A 154 1.24 12.29 22.93
C ILE A 154 1.27 13.12 24.21
N THR A 155 0.89 14.37 24.13
CA THR A 155 0.61 15.20 25.31
C THR A 155 -0.87 15.06 25.64
N SER A 156 -1.18 14.26 26.67
CA SER A 156 -2.53 14.18 27.20
C SER A 156 -2.83 15.43 28.01
N SER A 157 -3.62 16.36 27.50
CA SER A 157 -4.38 17.25 28.34
C SER A 157 -5.79 16.67 28.51
N TYR A 158 -6.38 16.83 29.67
CA TYR A 158 -7.66 16.20 30.05
C TYR A 158 -8.84 16.48 29.12
N TRP A 159 -8.76 17.47 28.25
CA TRP A 159 -9.84 17.91 27.37
C TRP A 159 -9.48 18.03 25.89
N PHE A 160 -8.22 18.20 25.55
CA PHE A 160 -7.77 18.27 24.16
C PHE A 160 -6.37 17.64 24.05
N GLY A 161 -6.30 16.37 23.66
CA GLY A 161 -5.03 15.72 23.36
C GLY A 161 -4.43 16.31 22.07
N SER A 162 -3.27 16.95 22.17
CA SER A 162 -2.48 17.24 20.99
C SER A 162 -1.45 16.12 20.79
N SER A 163 -1.38 15.58 19.58
CA SER A 163 -0.33 14.64 19.22
C SER A 163 0.60 15.30 18.22
N THR A 164 1.88 15.32 18.55
CA THR A 164 2.91 15.66 17.55
C THR A 164 3.17 14.40 16.73
N PRO A 165 3.09 14.44 15.41
CA PRO A 165 3.41 13.30 14.57
C PRO A 165 4.86 12.84 14.75
N ALA A 166 5.16 11.62 14.38
CA ALA A 166 6.54 11.15 14.36
C ALA A 166 7.32 11.91 13.29
N GLN A 167 8.54 12.31 13.65
CA GLN A 167 9.41 13.10 12.79
C GLN A 167 10.60 12.24 12.35
N VAL A 168 10.93 12.31 11.08
CA VAL A 168 12.08 11.65 10.49
C VAL A 168 13.14 12.70 10.16
N TYR A 169 14.32 12.54 10.74
CA TYR A 169 15.46 13.41 10.47
C TYR A 169 16.44 12.67 9.57
N VAL A 170 16.74 13.28 8.45
CA VAL A 170 17.72 12.77 7.49
C VAL A 170 18.86 13.77 7.38
N THR A 171 20.08 13.26 7.43
CA THR A 171 21.29 14.03 7.20
C THR A 171 22.05 13.42 6.02
N THR A 172 22.46 14.28 5.10
CA THR A 172 23.29 13.92 3.95
C THR A 172 24.63 14.69 4.03
N THR A 173 25.54 14.39 3.11
CA THR A 173 26.80 15.14 2.98
C THR A 173 26.60 16.57 2.45
N GLU A 174 25.44 16.86 1.90
CA GLU A 174 25.07 18.19 1.39
C GLU A 174 24.20 18.92 2.42
N PRO A 175 24.71 19.97 3.08
CA PRO A 175 24.02 20.61 4.21
C PRO A 175 22.66 21.21 3.86
N THR A 176 22.47 21.63 2.62
CA THR A 176 21.22 22.24 2.15
C THR A 176 20.05 21.26 2.04
N GLU A 177 20.34 19.97 1.98
CA GLU A 177 19.32 18.91 1.91
C GLU A 177 19.18 18.14 3.21
N SER A 178 19.99 18.45 4.21
CA SER A 178 19.80 17.93 5.56
C SER A 178 18.63 18.61 6.23
N GLY A 179 17.76 17.83 6.85
CA GLY A 179 16.55 18.38 7.44
C GLY A 179 15.75 17.37 8.23
N TRP A 180 14.53 17.75 8.53
CA TRP A 180 13.58 16.89 9.19
C TRP A 180 12.31 16.74 8.34
N TYR A 181 11.72 15.55 8.41
CA TYR A 181 10.54 15.18 7.66
C TYR A 181 9.48 14.66 8.61
N GLU A 182 8.25 15.04 8.37
CA GLU A 182 7.12 14.53 9.12
C GLU A 182 6.68 13.17 8.55
N GLN A 183 6.57 12.19 9.42
CA GLN A 183 6.02 10.89 9.07
C GLN A 183 4.49 10.96 9.19
N THR A 184 3.86 11.36 8.12
CA THR A 184 2.40 11.33 7.96
C THR A 184 2.05 10.51 6.72
N GLU A 185 0.88 10.71 6.14
CA GLU A 185 0.52 10.10 4.84
C GLU A 185 1.49 10.45 3.71
N GLN A 186 2.35 11.45 3.94
CA GLN A 186 3.34 11.93 2.98
C GLN A 186 4.55 12.46 3.73
N PHE A 187 5.75 12.22 3.20
CA PHE A 187 6.95 12.89 3.70
C PHE A 187 7.00 14.32 3.19
N TYR A 188 6.88 15.26 4.11
CA TYR A 188 7.09 16.67 3.81
C TYR A 188 8.41 17.11 4.42
N LEU A 189 9.21 17.82 3.63
CA LEU A 189 10.36 18.53 4.19
C LEU A 189 9.83 19.69 5.04
N MET A 190 10.01 19.60 6.35
CA MET A 190 9.51 20.59 7.31
C MET A 190 10.58 21.66 7.65
N GLY A 191 11.84 21.40 7.39
CA GLY A 191 12.92 22.35 7.59
C GLY A 191 14.25 21.80 7.12
N ALA A 192 15.08 22.65 6.60
CA ALA A 192 16.45 22.34 6.24
C ALA A 192 17.42 23.02 7.23
N TRP A 193 18.50 22.34 7.56
CA TRP A 193 19.58 22.87 8.38
C TRP A 193 20.59 23.56 7.47
N SER A 194 20.90 24.80 7.75
CA SER A 194 21.98 25.55 7.07
C SER A 194 23.28 25.41 7.81
#